data_b2e7e5b7cf7600f6e4ff4e6976f1153a
#
_entry.id   b2e7e5b7cf7600f6e4ff4e6976f1153a
#
_cell.length_a   1.000
_cell.length_b   1.000
_cell.length_c   1.000
_cell.angle_alpha   90.00
_cell.angle_beta   90.00
_cell.angle_gamma   90.00
#
_symmetry.space_group_name_H-M   'P 1'
#
loop_
_entity.id
_entity.type
_entity.pdbx_description
1 polymer ?
#
loop_
_entity_poly.entity_id
_entity_poly.type
_entity_poly.pdbx_seq_one_letter_code
_entity_poly.pdbx_strand_id
1 'polypeptide(L)'
;MRLISFAVATALSAGCADAFTSRVDVVARADNYELGVDRLATILARGEGFALNRQVVEGVAGVWIDYTLFARSVVFGDSLLDSATVVVAKWADVQQEIATRYHEMLVSDRVALDSAQTDSVYGVGEYRLIKRVLFEVAFNVSPDVRTAKQAVATDLYNRLRRDMSWAEASQWTEEVDVKREGSMGVIGRGEHDAALENAAYALEPGEFSDVVATGRGYEILYRPPLEEVYAEFRAGVKDRLEQEFEADYLTALPERWDIEVKSSAIPAIREVANDPVRAKRSRTVVGTYRDGGRFRVSDVARWMQGMPIPIRQRLAAAPDSQITVMVRTLIRNQVLLTEAKDAGVEISAAAVDSLRDQLARELALLGAVMGLHRDTLALLARQPEAARQGAVQVKVIDYLLALSQNKRRMQLVPPFLADELRSRFEWELVPAGVERVLARAREIRAAIESTRPPAPAQPVTPPDSGAESDAS
;
A
#
# COMPACT_ATOMS: atom_id res chain seq x y z
N MET A 1 -45.14 -65.24 44.04
CA MET A 1 -44.77 -66.16 42.91
C MET A 1 -44.62 -65.36 41.64
N ARG A 2 -43.51 -65.53 40.98
CA ARG A 2 -42.98 -65.02 39.69
C ARG A 2 -42.06 -63.79 39.73
N LEU A 3 -40.81 -64.11 39.74
CA LEU A 3 -39.63 -63.34 39.31
C LEU A 3 -39.81 -62.87 37.84
N ILE A 4 -39.46 -61.62 37.59
CA ILE A 4 -39.11 -61.17 36.20
C ILE A 4 -37.79 -60.47 36.32
N SER A 5 -36.83 -60.99 35.57
CA SER A 5 -35.43 -60.65 35.49
C SER A 5 -35.17 -59.24 34.93
N PHE A 6 -34.25 -58.53 35.55
CA PHE A 6 -33.64 -57.31 35.00
C PHE A 6 -32.49 -57.74 34.07
N ALA A 7 -32.63 -57.41 32.83
CA ALA A 7 -31.56 -57.40 31.86
C ALA A 7 -31.72 -56.15 30.98
N VAL A 8 -31.06 -55.06 31.35
CA VAL A 8 -30.94 -53.89 30.48
C VAL A 8 -29.58 -53.21 30.74
N ALA A 9 -28.93 -53.03 29.63
CA ALA A 9 -28.11 -51.91 29.25
C ALA A 9 -26.63 -51.89 29.59
N THR A 10 -25.86 -52.48 28.71
CA THR A 10 -24.49 -52.06 28.41
C THR A 10 -24.38 -51.82 26.90
N ALA A 11 -24.83 -50.70 26.40
CA ALA A 11 -24.62 -50.26 25.03
C ALA A 11 -24.85 -48.75 24.84
N LEU A 12 -24.04 -47.92 25.53
CA LEU A 12 -24.02 -46.46 25.33
C LEU A 12 -22.70 -45.81 25.73
N SER A 13 -21.56 -46.42 25.44
CA SER A 13 -20.24 -45.81 25.70
C SER A 13 -19.33 -45.75 24.46
N ALA A 14 -19.76 -46.22 23.28
CA ALA A 14 -18.95 -46.14 22.07
C ALA A 14 -19.13 -44.84 21.23
N GLY A 15 -20.23 -44.14 21.40
CA GLY A 15 -20.54 -42.96 20.57
C GLY A 15 -19.86 -41.63 21.01
N CYS A 16 -19.40 -41.52 22.26
CA CYS A 16 -18.76 -40.30 22.74
C CYS A 16 -17.25 -40.23 22.50
N ALA A 17 -16.58 -41.37 22.33
CA ALA A 17 -15.14 -41.43 22.08
C ALA A 17 -14.80 -40.93 20.66
N ASP A 18 -15.58 -41.33 19.65
CA ASP A 18 -15.36 -40.89 18.27
C ASP A 18 -15.65 -39.40 18.02
N ALA A 19 -16.61 -38.81 18.73
CA ALA A 19 -16.87 -37.38 18.65
C ALA A 19 -15.78 -36.56 19.34
N PHE A 20 -15.10 -37.12 20.36
CA PHE A 20 -13.96 -36.48 21.02
C PHE A 20 -12.65 -36.67 20.24
N THR A 21 -12.43 -37.79 19.60
CA THR A 21 -11.23 -38.03 18.77
C THR A 21 -11.28 -37.25 17.48
N SER A 22 -12.45 -37.07 16.84
CA SER A 22 -12.59 -36.29 15.62
C SER A 22 -12.27 -34.78 15.82
N ARG A 23 -12.51 -34.23 17.00
CA ARG A 23 -12.16 -32.80 17.33
C ARG A 23 -10.67 -32.60 17.56
N VAL A 24 -9.93 -33.61 17.85
CA VAL A 24 -8.54 -33.51 18.28
C VAL A 24 -7.56 -33.52 17.11
N ASP A 25 -7.94 -34.06 15.96
CA ASP A 25 -7.09 -34.18 14.76
C ASP A 25 -7.33 -33.03 13.73
N VAL A 26 -8.10 -32.04 14.10
CA VAL A 26 -8.38 -30.87 13.28
C VAL A 26 -7.64 -29.65 13.83
N VAL A 27 -7.02 -28.88 12.95
CA VAL A 27 -6.35 -27.61 13.30
C VAL A 27 -7.14 -26.37 12.86
N ALA A 28 -7.93 -26.47 11.79
CA ALA A 28 -8.80 -25.39 11.34
C ALA A 28 -10.06 -25.93 10.66
N ARG A 29 -11.13 -25.14 10.73
CA ARG A 29 -12.41 -25.34 10.03
C ARG A 29 -12.75 -24.11 9.22
N ALA A 30 -13.38 -24.33 8.07
CA ALA A 30 -13.89 -23.26 7.21
C ALA A 30 -15.15 -23.79 6.48
N ASP A 31 -16.34 -23.30 6.85
CA ASP A 31 -17.63 -23.86 6.42
C ASP A 31 -17.65 -25.38 6.73
N ASN A 32 -17.94 -26.21 5.77
CA ASN A 32 -17.97 -27.67 5.88
C ASN A 32 -16.61 -28.36 5.66
N TYR A 33 -15.50 -27.60 5.64
CA TYR A 33 -14.16 -28.11 5.38
C TYR A 33 -13.32 -28.19 6.64
N GLU A 34 -12.49 -29.21 6.76
CA GLU A 34 -11.56 -29.40 7.87
C GLU A 34 -10.13 -29.55 7.39
N LEU A 35 -9.20 -28.88 8.07
CA LEU A 35 -7.75 -29.07 7.91
C LEU A 35 -7.23 -29.98 9.02
N GLY A 36 -6.82 -31.17 8.65
CA GLY A 36 -6.26 -32.15 9.59
C GLY A 36 -4.83 -31.77 10.04
N VAL A 37 -4.50 -32.16 11.27
CA VAL A 37 -3.18 -31.98 11.90
C VAL A 37 -2.06 -32.58 11.05
N ASP A 38 -2.16 -33.84 10.63
CA ASP A 38 -1.12 -34.48 9.81
C ASP A 38 -0.89 -33.79 8.47
N ARG A 39 -1.96 -33.27 7.86
CA ARG A 39 -1.88 -32.59 6.57
C ARG A 39 -1.08 -31.30 6.69
N LEU A 40 -1.40 -30.45 7.66
CA LEU A 40 -0.68 -29.19 7.86
C LEU A 40 0.75 -29.46 8.36
N ALA A 41 0.95 -30.42 9.25
CA ALA A 41 2.29 -30.82 9.71
C ALA A 41 3.19 -31.25 8.54
N THR A 42 2.65 -32.02 7.58
CA THR A 42 3.38 -32.44 6.38
C THR A 42 3.76 -31.27 5.49
N ILE A 43 2.85 -30.28 5.29
CA ILE A 43 3.12 -29.06 4.52
C ILE A 43 4.27 -28.28 5.14
N LEU A 44 4.24 -28.07 6.45
CA LEU A 44 5.25 -27.30 7.19
C LEU A 44 6.59 -28.03 7.31
N ALA A 45 6.57 -29.36 7.50
CA ALA A 45 7.79 -30.13 7.62
C ALA A 45 8.57 -30.24 6.30
N ARG A 46 7.88 -30.29 5.17
CA ARG A 46 8.47 -30.38 3.82
C ARG A 46 8.80 -29.01 3.22
N GLY A 47 8.26 -27.93 3.77
CA GLY A 47 8.50 -26.58 3.29
C GLY A 47 9.88 -26.08 3.70
N GLU A 48 10.63 -25.56 2.73
CA GLU A 48 11.94 -24.96 2.97
C GLU A 48 11.79 -23.59 3.66
N GLY A 49 12.51 -23.39 4.76
CA GLY A 49 12.57 -22.07 5.46
C GLY A 49 11.44 -21.77 6.43
N PHE A 50 10.45 -22.65 6.64
CA PHE A 50 9.44 -22.42 7.68
C PHE A 50 10.00 -22.66 9.08
N ALA A 51 9.95 -21.61 9.92
CA ALA A 51 10.18 -21.77 11.34
C ALA A 51 9.02 -22.57 11.97
N LEU A 52 9.31 -23.66 12.68
CA LEU A 52 8.29 -24.45 13.37
C LEU A 52 7.95 -23.80 14.72
N ASN A 53 7.13 -22.76 14.67
CA ASN A 53 6.59 -22.07 15.84
C ASN A 53 5.07 -21.88 15.69
N ARG A 54 4.43 -21.53 16.81
CA ARG A 54 2.98 -21.34 16.89
C ARG A 54 2.45 -20.32 15.88
N GLN A 55 3.12 -19.20 15.74
CA GLN A 55 2.71 -18.10 14.86
C GLN A 55 2.67 -18.52 13.39
N VAL A 56 3.65 -19.31 12.95
CA VAL A 56 3.69 -19.84 11.58
C VAL A 56 2.56 -20.84 11.34
N VAL A 57 2.29 -21.74 12.31
CA VAL A 57 1.16 -22.70 12.19
C VAL A 57 -0.16 -21.96 12.10
N GLU A 58 -0.42 -21.02 12.99
CA GLU A 58 -1.64 -20.19 13.00
C GLU A 58 -1.76 -19.38 11.71
N GLY A 59 -0.65 -18.81 11.21
CA GLY A 59 -0.61 -18.06 9.97
C GLY A 59 -0.97 -18.90 8.74
N VAL A 60 -0.38 -20.09 8.61
CA VAL A 60 -0.67 -20.98 7.46
C VAL A 60 -2.07 -21.57 7.56
N ALA A 61 -2.55 -21.89 8.76
CA ALA A 61 -3.94 -22.31 8.97
C ALA A 61 -4.93 -21.20 8.65
N GLY A 62 -4.61 -19.94 8.99
CA GLY A 62 -5.40 -18.77 8.62
C GLY A 62 -5.47 -18.56 7.09
N VAL A 63 -4.35 -18.69 6.40
CA VAL A 63 -4.28 -18.65 4.93
C VAL A 63 -5.09 -19.78 4.29
N TRP A 64 -5.05 -21.01 4.87
CA TRP A 64 -5.89 -22.12 4.42
C TRP A 64 -7.38 -21.79 4.56
N ILE A 65 -7.81 -21.18 5.66
CA ILE A 65 -9.20 -20.73 5.85
C ILE A 65 -9.59 -19.79 4.70
N ASP A 66 -8.78 -18.77 4.43
CA ASP A 66 -9.08 -17.77 3.41
C ASP A 66 -9.17 -18.38 2.01
N TYR A 67 -8.23 -19.25 1.65
CA TYR A 67 -8.27 -19.96 0.37
C TYR A 67 -9.45 -20.92 0.26
N THR A 68 -9.81 -21.60 1.34
CA THR A 68 -10.96 -22.52 1.35
C THR A 68 -12.26 -21.77 1.14
N LEU A 69 -12.49 -20.67 1.87
CA LEU A 69 -13.68 -19.85 1.72
C LEU A 69 -13.77 -19.20 0.34
N PHE A 70 -12.64 -18.73 -0.20
CA PHE A 70 -12.57 -18.21 -1.57
C PHE A 70 -12.89 -19.31 -2.61
N ALA A 71 -12.21 -20.44 -2.54
CA ALA A 71 -12.42 -21.55 -3.48
C ALA A 71 -13.85 -22.09 -3.43
N ARG A 72 -14.42 -22.21 -2.22
CA ARG A 72 -15.82 -22.55 -1.99
C ARG A 72 -16.74 -21.57 -2.69
N SER A 73 -16.55 -20.29 -2.45
CA SER A 73 -17.39 -19.25 -3.04
C SER A 73 -17.35 -19.28 -4.58
N VAL A 74 -16.18 -19.41 -5.17
CA VAL A 74 -16.01 -19.45 -6.64
C VAL A 74 -16.60 -20.76 -7.24
N VAL A 75 -16.38 -21.91 -6.60
CA VAL A 75 -16.87 -23.21 -7.08
C VAL A 75 -18.40 -23.32 -6.97
N PHE A 76 -18.99 -22.71 -5.95
CA PHE A 76 -20.43 -22.72 -5.76
C PHE A 76 -21.14 -21.53 -6.41
N GLY A 77 -20.40 -20.60 -7.01
CA GLY A 77 -20.96 -19.50 -7.79
C GLY A 77 -21.52 -18.37 -6.93
N ASP A 78 -20.97 -18.18 -5.72
CA ASP A 78 -21.36 -17.03 -4.89
C ASP A 78 -20.98 -15.72 -5.60
N SER A 79 -21.78 -14.69 -5.44
CA SER A 79 -21.48 -13.39 -6.00
C SER A 79 -20.37 -12.71 -5.18
N LEU A 80 -19.17 -12.58 -5.80
CA LEU A 80 -18.04 -11.85 -5.25
C LEU A 80 -17.83 -10.49 -5.92
N LEU A 81 -18.62 -10.18 -6.95
CA LEU A 81 -18.50 -8.97 -7.76
C LEU A 81 -19.77 -8.11 -7.75
N ASP A 82 -20.72 -8.39 -6.84
CA ASP A 82 -21.81 -7.46 -6.58
C ASP A 82 -21.28 -6.18 -5.92
N SER A 83 -22.03 -5.08 -6.07
CA SER A 83 -21.57 -3.76 -5.61
C SER A 83 -21.26 -3.71 -4.11
N ALA A 84 -22.02 -4.42 -3.28
CA ALA A 84 -21.80 -4.42 -1.83
C ALA A 84 -20.47 -5.14 -1.50
N THR A 85 -20.23 -6.30 -2.10
CA THR A 85 -18.99 -7.06 -1.93
C THR A 85 -17.78 -6.28 -2.46
N VAL A 86 -17.91 -5.62 -3.63
CA VAL A 86 -16.84 -4.79 -4.21
C VAL A 86 -16.45 -3.65 -3.27
N VAL A 87 -17.43 -2.91 -2.75
CA VAL A 87 -17.19 -1.79 -1.81
C VAL A 87 -16.49 -2.26 -0.53
N VAL A 88 -16.83 -3.43 -0.02
CA VAL A 88 -16.16 -4.00 1.16
C VAL A 88 -14.76 -4.49 0.79
N ALA A 89 -14.61 -5.28 -0.27
CA ALA A 89 -13.35 -5.87 -0.70
C ALA A 89 -12.30 -4.83 -1.11
N LYS A 90 -12.76 -3.69 -1.62
CA LYS A 90 -11.96 -2.54 -2.05
C LYS A 90 -12.07 -1.34 -1.09
N TRP A 91 -12.27 -1.60 0.19
CA TRP A 91 -12.54 -0.55 1.18
C TRP A 91 -11.51 0.59 1.14
N ALA A 92 -10.22 0.30 1.04
CA ALA A 92 -9.18 1.33 1.03
C ALA A 92 -9.27 2.22 -0.22
N ASP A 93 -9.51 1.61 -1.39
CA ASP A 93 -9.68 2.33 -2.67
C ASP A 93 -10.96 3.19 -2.64
N VAL A 94 -12.04 2.66 -2.03
CA VAL A 94 -13.30 3.41 -1.82
C VAL A 94 -13.08 4.63 -0.94
N GLN A 95 -12.33 4.49 0.19
CA GLN A 95 -12.04 5.64 1.05
C GLN A 95 -11.20 6.69 0.33
N GLN A 96 -10.23 6.26 -0.47
CA GLN A 96 -9.42 7.16 -1.28
C GLN A 96 -10.26 7.92 -2.31
N GLU A 97 -11.16 7.23 -3.00
CA GLU A 97 -12.06 7.86 -3.98
C GLU A 97 -12.98 8.90 -3.34
N ILE A 98 -13.58 8.55 -2.18
CA ILE A 98 -14.41 9.48 -1.42
C ILE A 98 -13.61 10.71 -0.98
N ALA A 99 -12.39 10.53 -0.48
CA ALA A 99 -11.52 11.61 -0.06
C ALA A 99 -11.14 12.52 -1.25
N THR A 100 -10.82 11.94 -2.41
CA THR A 100 -10.51 12.70 -3.63
C THR A 100 -11.72 13.52 -4.09
N ARG A 101 -12.90 12.95 -4.15
CA ARG A 101 -14.12 13.66 -4.55
C ARG A 101 -14.50 14.76 -3.56
N TYR A 102 -14.29 14.52 -2.28
CA TYR A 102 -14.52 15.55 -1.26
C TYR A 102 -13.53 16.71 -1.40
N HIS A 103 -12.26 16.39 -1.65
CA HIS A 103 -11.23 17.39 -1.94
C HIS A 103 -11.59 18.22 -3.18
N GLU A 104 -11.97 17.57 -4.30
CA GLU A 104 -12.40 18.25 -5.53
C GLU A 104 -13.59 19.18 -5.27
N MET A 105 -14.57 18.75 -4.47
CA MET A 105 -15.71 19.57 -4.09
C MET A 105 -15.27 20.80 -3.28
N LEU A 106 -14.41 20.62 -2.28
CA LEU A 106 -13.90 21.72 -1.45
C LEU A 106 -13.10 22.74 -2.26
N VAL A 107 -12.27 22.23 -3.18
CA VAL A 107 -11.42 23.06 -4.05
C VAL A 107 -12.26 23.83 -5.06
N SER A 108 -13.22 23.19 -5.72
CA SER A 108 -14.05 23.82 -6.75
C SER A 108 -14.81 25.05 -6.22
N ASP A 109 -15.23 24.98 -4.96
CA ASP A 109 -15.96 26.09 -4.30
C ASP A 109 -15.05 27.24 -3.82
N ARG A 110 -13.77 26.98 -3.62
CA ARG A 110 -12.82 27.93 -3.01
C ARG A 110 -11.79 28.50 -3.97
N VAL A 111 -11.43 27.75 -5.01
CA VAL A 111 -10.36 28.08 -5.95
C VAL A 111 -10.92 28.28 -7.36
N ALA A 112 -11.94 29.12 -7.50
CA ALA A 112 -12.44 29.52 -8.81
C ALA A 112 -11.58 30.69 -9.31
N LEU A 113 -10.92 30.54 -10.48
CA LEU A 113 -10.22 31.59 -11.19
C LEU A 113 -10.96 31.88 -12.50
N ASP A 114 -11.71 32.96 -12.55
CA ASP A 114 -12.22 33.51 -13.80
C ASP A 114 -11.14 34.35 -14.53
N SER A 115 -11.48 34.91 -15.68
CA SER A 115 -10.52 35.70 -16.45
C SER A 115 -10.10 36.99 -15.72
N ALA A 116 -11.05 37.70 -15.10
CA ALA A 116 -10.77 38.95 -14.40
C ALA A 116 -9.88 38.72 -13.16
N GLN A 117 -10.11 37.61 -12.45
CA GLN A 117 -9.25 37.20 -11.33
C GLN A 117 -7.85 36.79 -11.80
N THR A 118 -7.73 36.09 -12.93
CA THR A 118 -6.45 35.71 -13.53
C THR A 118 -5.64 36.96 -13.90
N ASP A 119 -6.27 37.93 -14.56
CA ASP A 119 -5.66 39.20 -14.94
C ASP A 119 -5.20 39.97 -13.70
N SER A 120 -6.05 40.03 -12.67
CA SER A 120 -5.73 40.69 -11.41
C SER A 120 -4.53 40.04 -10.71
N VAL A 121 -4.50 38.74 -10.57
CA VAL A 121 -3.39 37.98 -9.95
C VAL A 121 -2.09 38.18 -10.72
N TYR A 122 -2.15 38.18 -12.06
CA TYR A 122 -0.98 38.45 -12.89
C TYR A 122 -0.46 39.89 -12.70
N GLY A 123 -1.36 40.86 -12.62
CA GLY A 123 -1.05 42.28 -12.41
C GLY A 123 -0.46 42.61 -11.05
N VAL A 124 -1.05 42.05 -9.96
CA VAL A 124 -0.54 42.19 -8.58
C VAL A 124 0.85 41.58 -8.45
N GLY A 125 1.12 40.46 -9.17
CA GLY A 125 2.43 39.87 -9.29
C GLY A 125 2.90 39.12 -8.06
N GLU A 126 1.98 38.62 -7.24
CA GLU A 126 2.28 37.68 -6.15
C GLU A 126 2.87 36.39 -6.69
N TYR A 127 2.31 35.92 -7.78
CA TYR A 127 2.83 34.80 -8.56
C TYR A 127 3.40 35.29 -9.89
N ARG A 128 4.48 34.64 -10.33
CA ARG A 128 5.15 34.96 -11.59
C ARG A 128 5.25 33.70 -12.45
N LEU A 129 4.87 33.79 -13.72
CA LEU A 129 5.31 32.80 -14.70
C LEU A 129 6.60 33.30 -15.32
N ILE A 130 7.65 32.55 -15.15
CA ILE A 130 9.00 32.89 -15.59
C ILE A 130 9.50 31.80 -16.54
N LYS A 131 10.10 32.24 -17.64
CA LYS A 131 10.93 31.43 -18.50
C LYS A 131 12.39 31.74 -18.25
N ARG A 132 13.30 30.76 -18.44
CA ARG A 132 14.72 30.98 -18.26
C ARG A 132 15.57 30.30 -19.34
N VAL A 133 16.75 30.85 -19.55
CA VAL A 133 17.89 30.17 -20.20
C VAL A 133 18.97 30.01 -19.14
N LEU A 134 19.45 28.79 -18.95
CA LEU A 134 20.47 28.45 -17.97
C LEU A 134 21.75 27.96 -18.67
N PHE A 135 22.88 28.57 -18.28
CA PHE A 135 24.23 28.11 -18.59
C PHE A 135 24.81 27.47 -17.33
N GLU A 136 24.77 26.16 -17.26
CA GLU A 136 25.15 25.43 -16.05
C GLU A 136 26.66 25.57 -15.75
N VAL A 137 26.94 25.80 -14.46
CA VAL A 137 28.29 25.88 -13.92
C VAL A 137 28.38 24.94 -12.72
N ALA A 138 29.03 23.80 -12.90
CA ALA A 138 29.26 22.83 -11.81
C ALA A 138 30.04 23.47 -10.67
N PHE A 139 29.84 23.00 -9.45
CA PHE A 139 30.43 23.60 -8.23
C PHE A 139 31.96 23.68 -8.27
N ASN A 140 32.63 22.69 -8.87
CA ASN A 140 34.11 22.55 -8.85
C ASN A 140 34.78 22.89 -10.18
N VAL A 141 34.23 23.81 -10.98
CA VAL A 141 34.89 24.21 -12.25
C VAL A 141 35.95 25.26 -12.02
N SER A 142 36.93 25.31 -12.94
CA SER A 142 37.99 26.35 -12.91
C SER A 142 37.38 27.75 -13.16
N PRO A 143 38.06 28.82 -12.68
CA PRO A 143 37.66 30.20 -12.96
C PRO A 143 37.51 30.49 -14.45
N ASP A 144 38.33 29.93 -15.30
CA ASP A 144 38.28 30.12 -16.75
C ASP A 144 37.00 29.57 -17.37
N VAL A 145 36.53 28.39 -16.92
CA VAL A 145 35.25 27.82 -17.38
C VAL A 145 34.10 28.69 -16.94
N ARG A 146 34.13 29.18 -15.71
CA ARG A 146 33.11 30.10 -15.17
C ARG A 146 33.04 31.39 -15.98
N THR A 147 34.22 31.98 -16.27
CA THR A 147 34.29 33.19 -17.07
C THR A 147 33.81 32.98 -18.50
N ALA A 148 34.14 31.84 -19.11
CA ALA A 148 33.66 31.48 -20.45
C ALA A 148 32.13 31.35 -20.48
N LYS A 149 31.51 30.67 -19.48
CA LYS A 149 30.06 30.55 -19.39
C LYS A 149 29.36 31.91 -19.20
N GLN A 150 29.94 32.77 -18.36
CA GLN A 150 29.42 34.14 -18.18
C GLN A 150 29.50 34.94 -19.50
N ALA A 151 30.58 34.80 -20.28
CA ALA A 151 30.69 35.46 -21.56
C ALA A 151 29.62 34.99 -22.57
N VAL A 152 29.31 33.67 -22.61
CA VAL A 152 28.23 33.11 -23.44
C VAL A 152 26.88 33.67 -23.02
N ALA A 153 26.60 33.71 -21.73
CA ALA A 153 25.34 34.30 -21.20
C ALA A 153 25.23 35.78 -21.56
N THR A 154 26.35 36.53 -21.47
CA THR A 154 26.38 37.94 -21.84
C THR A 154 26.21 38.17 -23.35
N ASP A 155 26.75 37.29 -24.20
CA ASP A 155 26.53 37.36 -25.65
C ASP A 155 25.03 37.13 -25.98
N LEU A 156 24.41 36.11 -25.37
CA LEU A 156 22.98 35.89 -25.53
C LEU A 156 22.13 37.09 -25.08
N TYR A 157 22.44 37.66 -23.90
CA TYR A 157 21.77 38.86 -23.41
C TYR A 157 21.88 40.02 -24.40
N ASN A 158 23.06 40.26 -24.98
CA ASN A 158 23.28 41.32 -25.97
C ASN A 158 22.50 41.07 -27.28
N ARG A 159 22.29 39.82 -27.67
CA ARG A 159 21.46 39.44 -28.84
C ARG A 159 19.97 39.66 -28.54
N LEU A 160 19.49 39.26 -27.36
CA LEU A 160 18.10 39.56 -26.92
C LEU A 160 17.80 41.07 -26.94
N ARG A 161 18.77 41.89 -26.51
CA ARG A 161 18.61 43.35 -26.52
C ARG A 161 18.59 43.96 -27.93
N ARG A 162 19.03 43.24 -28.96
CA ARG A 162 19.00 43.72 -30.36
C ARG A 162 17.70 43.38 -31.02
N ASP A 163 17.49 42.10 -31.25
CA ASP A 163 16.33 41.64 -32.07
C ASP A 163 16.06 40.13 -31.95
N MET A 164 16.84 39.38 -31.15
CA MET A 164 16.61 37.94 -30.99
C MET A 164 15.32 37.71 -30.21
N SER A 165 14.49 36.84 -30.69
CA SER A 165 13.28 36.41 -29.99
C SER A 165 13.61 35.50 -28.80
N TRP A 166 12.69 35.46 -27.81
CA TRP A 166 12.84 34.52 -26.69
C TRP A 166 12.82 33.07 -27.14
N ALA A 167 12.01 32.72 -28.13
CA ALA A 167 11.93 31.37 -28.69
C ALA A 167 13.29 30.89 -29.24
N GLU A 168 14.04 31.78 -29.89
CA GLU A 168 15.39 31.47 -30.37
C GLU A 168 16.39 31.41 -29.19
N ALA A 169 16.30 32.32 -28.24
CA ALA A 169 17.17 32.35 -27.07
C ALA A 169 17.00 31.10 -26.20
N SER A 170 15.79 30.61 -26.06
CA SER A 170 15.50 29.42 -25.25
C SER A 170 16.21 28.15 -25.73
N GLN A 171 16.62 28.10 -27.01
CA GLN A 171 17.40 26.99 -27.57
C GLN A 171 18.85 26.94 -27.07
N TRP A 172 19.33 28.00 -26.41
CA TRP A 172 20.69 28.07 -25.87
C TRP A 172 20.79 27.49 -24.45
N THR A 173 19.67 27.12 -23.83
CA THR A 173 19.70 26.54 -22.49
C THR A 173 20.43 25.19 -22.48
N GLU A 174 21.21 24.97 -21.43
CA GLU A 174 21.91 23.71 -21.17
C GLU A 174 21.08 22.79 -20.24
N GLU A 175 19.92 23.22 -19.83
CA GLU A 175 19.02 22.42 -18.99
C GLU A 175 18.41 21.26 -19.79
N VAL A 176 18.50 20.03 -19.27
CA VAL A 176 18.15 18.80 -20.01
C VAL A 176 16.65 18.56 -20.08
N ASP A 177 15.88 18.95 -19.07
CA ASP A 177 14.43 18.70 -18.96
C ASP A 177 13.60 20.00 -19.07
N VAL A 178 13.82 20.74 -20.16
CA VAL A 178 13.17 22.04 -20.34
C VAL A 178 11.74 21.88 -20.84
N LYS A 179 10.77 22.37 -20.05
CA LYS A 179 9.41 22.64 -20.51
C LYS A 179 9.47 23.72 -21.62
N ARG A 180 8.40 23.83 -22.41
CA ARG A 180 8.30 24.75 -23.53
C ARG A 180 9.07 26.06 -23.35
N GLU A 181 10.05 26.32 -24.17
CA GLU A 181 10.83 27.58 -24.22
C GLU A 181 11.44 28.02 -22.89
N GLY A 182 11.87 27.05 -22.05
CA GLY A 182 12.50 27.34 -20.77
C GLY A 182 11.54 27.69 -19.63
N SER A 183 10.26 27.35 -19.74
CA SER A 183 9.29 27.67 -18.68
C SER A 183 9.65 26.97 -17.36
N MET A 184 9.75 27.78 -16.30
CA MET A 184 9.84 27.32 -14.92
C MET A 184 8.45 27.04 -14.34
N GLY A 185 7.38 27.38 -15.03
CA GLY A 185 6.03 27.42 -14.53
C GLY A 185 5.77 28.67 -13.69
N VAL A 186 4.71 28.59 -12.88
CA VAL A 186 4.37 29.67 -11.94
C VAL A 186 5.21 29.50 -10.68
N ILE A 187 5.92 30.56 -10.30
CA ILE A 187 6.76 30.62 -9.10
C ILE A 187 6.14 31.56 -8.04
N GLY A 188 6.32 31.20 -6.77
CA GLY A 188 6.04 32.04 -5.61
C GLY A 188 7.32 32.56 -4.96
N ARG A 189 7.20 33.45 -3.97
CA ARG A 189 8.35 33.96 -3.21
C ARG A 189 8.84 32.91 -2.21
N GLY A 190 10.16 32.83 -2.01
CA GLY A 190 10.81 31.93 -1.05
C GLY A 190 11.10 30.53 -1.60
N GLU A 191 10.88 30.29 -2.89
CA GLU A 191 11.02 28.96 -3.51
C GLU A 191 12.37 28.77 -4.23
N HIS A 192 13.02 29.85 -4.59
CA HIS A 192 14.23 29.85 -5.39
C HIS A 192 15.37 30.61 -4.74
N ASP A 193 16.55 30.56 -5.36
CA ASP A 193 17.70 31.38 -4.99
C ASP A 193 17.31 32.87 -4.98
N ALA A 194 17.74 33.60 -3.94
CA ALA A 194 17.39 35.01 -3.77
C ALA A 194 17.79 35.92 -4.95
N ALA A 195 18.89 35.57 -5.65
CA ALA A 195 19.32 36.33 -6.82
C ALA A 195 18.35 36.13 -7.99
N LEU A 196 17.88 34.88 -8.20
CA LEU A 196 16.86 34.56 -9.19
C LEU A 196 15.53 35.25 -8.87
N GLU A 197 15.04 35.12 -7.64
CA GLU A 197 13.77 35.74 -7.24
C GLU A 197 13.79 37.24 -7.37
N ASN A 198 14.84 37.90 -6.90
CA ASN A 198 14.95 39.34 -7.02
C ASN A 198 14.92 39.80 -8.49
N ALA A 199 15.59 39.08 -9.37
CA ALA A 199 15.55 39.38 -10.80
C ALA A 199 14.17 39.09 -11.40
N ALA A 200 13.54 37.91 -11.10
CA ALA A 200 12.24 37.53 -11.62
C ALA A 200 11.13 38.51 -11.20
N TYR A 201 11.15 38.98 -9.95
CA TYR A 201 10.13 39.87 -9.42
C TYR A 201 10.36 41.36 -9.79
N ALA A 202 11.51 41.72 -10.33
CA ALA A 202 11.78 43.04 -10.89
C ALA A 202 11.25 43.23 -12.31
N LEU A 203 10.97 42.10 -13.04
CA LEU A 203 10.56 42.15 -14.44
C LEU A 203 9.11 42.61 -14.61
N GLU A 204 8.89 43.52 -15.56
CA GLU A 204 7.56 43.79 -16.10
C GLU A 204 7.21 42.76 -17.20
N PRO A 205 5.91 42.61 -17.56
CA PRO A 205 5.51 41.72 -18.66
C PRO A 205 6.20 42.10 -19.98
N GLY A 206 6.80 41.12 -20.64
CA GLY A 206 7.57 41.29 -21.87
C GLY A 206 9.06 41.59 -21.66
N GLU A 207 9.52 41.72 -20.42
CA GLU A 207 10.91 42.01 -20.11
C GLU A 207 11.74 40.75 -19.81
N PHE A 208 13.02 40.82 -20.10
CA PHE A 208 14.02 39.83 -19.69
C PHE A 208 15.08 40.45 -18.78
N SER A 209 15.63 39.66 -17.87
CA SER A 209 16.63 40.11 -16.90
C SER A 209 18.00 40.35 -17.51
N ASP A 210 18.84 41.08 -16.83
CA ASP A 210 20.29 40.97 -16.98
C ASP A 210 20.73 39.54 -16.69
N VAL A 211 22.01 39.22 -16.95
CA VAL A 211 22.61 37.91 -16.60
C VAL A 211 22.64 37.78 -15.08
N VAL A 212 21.90 36.82 -14.53
CA VAL A 212 21.81 36.51 -13.10
C VAL A 212 22.78 35.40 -12.75
N ALA A 213 23.63 35.63 -11.77
CA ALA A 213 24.49 34.56 -11.22
C ALA A 213 23.77 33.86 -10.07
N THR A 214 23.55 32.56 -10.20
CA THR A 214 22.89 31.73 -9.19
C THR A 214 23.79 30.58 -8.74
N GLY A 215 23.34 29.80 -7.78
CA GLY A 215 24.03 28.57 -7.37
C GLY A 215 24.17 27.52 -8.47
N ARG A 216 23.36 27.58 -9.54
CA ARG A 216 23.40 26.66 -10.70
C ARG A 216 24.29 27.15 -11.83
N GLY A 217 24.55 28.46 -11.93
CA GLY A 217 25.31 29.05 -13.03
C GLY A 217 24.87 30.46 -13.37
N TYR A 218 24.77 30.74 -14.67
CA TYR A 218 24.32 32.03 -15.18
C TYR A 218 22.98 31.84 -15.88
N GLU A 219 22.01 32.68 -15.50
CA GLU A 219 20.64 32.60 -15.97
C GLU A 219 20.17 33.92 -16.57
N ILE A 220 19.35 33.86 -17.62
CA ILE A 220 18.59 34.99 -18.12
C ILE A 220 17.13 34.61 -17.99
N LEU A 221 16.36 35.47 -17.32
CA LEU A 221 14.95 35.25 -17.01
C LEU A 221 14.09 36.10 -17.97
N TYR A 222 12.92 35.60 -18.30
CA TYR A 222 11.92 36.31 -19.10
C TYR A 222 10.54 36.19 -18.44
N ARG A 223 9.85 37.31 -18.29
CA ARG A 223 8.45 37.37 -17.91
C ARG A 223 7.61 37.59 -19.14
N PRO A 224 6.99 36.56 -19.73
CA PRO A 224 6.17 36.73 -20.94
C PRO A 224 4.95 37.61 -20.66
N PRO A 225 4.38 38.32 -21.66
CA PRO A 225 3.06 38.93 -21.54
C PRO A 225 1.99 37.87 -21.24
N LEU A 226 0.92 38.26 -20.50
CA LEU A 226 -0.11 37.28 -20.09
C LEU A 226 -0.78 36.61 -21.29
N GLU A 227 -0.98 37.32 -22.38
CA GLU A 227 -1.61 36.82 -23.61
C GLU A 227 -0.87 35.60 -24.19
N GLU A 228 0.46 35.56 -24.03
CA GLU A 228 1.29 34.45 -24.53
C GLU A 228 1.18 33.20 -23.67
N VAL A 229 0.89 33.36 -22.37
CA VAL A 229 0.98 32.30 -21.35
C VAL A 229 -0.30 32.14 -20.53
N TYR A 230 -1.40 32.75 -20.94
CA TYR A 230 -2.65 32.80 -20.19
C TYR A 230 -3.08 31.44 -19.65
N ALA A 231 -3.12 30.39 -20.51
CA ALA A 231 -3.57 29.07 -20.12
C ALA A 231 -2.62 28.42 -19.13
N GLU A 232 -1.29 28.55 -19.33
CA GLU A 232 -0.27 28.00 -18.45
C GLU A 232 -0.24 28.73 -17.10
N PHE A 233 -0.32 30.07 -17.11
CA PHE A 233 -0.35 30.86 -15.89
C PHE A 233 -1.59 30.55 -15.05
N ARG A 234 -2.78 30.55 -15.67
CA ARG A 234 -4.04 30.25 -14.97
C ARG A 234 -4.02 28.85 -14.35
N ALA A 235 -3.55 27.85 -15.10
CA ALA A 235 -3.42 26.48 -14.57
C ALA A 235 -2.43 26.43 -13.40
N GLY A 236 -1.24 27.02 -13.54
CA GLY A 236 -0.23 27.02 -12.49
C GLY A 236 -0.64 27.77 -11.22
N VAL A 237 -1.34 28.91 -11.35
CA VAL A 237 -1.90 29.62 -10.19
C VAL A 237 -3.00 28.81 -9.52
N LYS A 238 -3.87 28.20 -10.31
CA LYS A 238 -4.92 27.32 -9.78
C LYS A 238 -4.31 26.18 -8.96
N ASP A 239 -3.34 25.46 -9.52
CA ASP A 239 -2.66 24.35 -8.84
C ASP A 239 -2.03 24.80 -7.51
N ARG A 240 -1.45 26.01 -7.46
CA ARG A 240 -0.88 26.58 -6.23
C ARG A 240 -1.92 26.89 -5.18
N LEU A 241 -2.97 27.60 -5.55
CA LEU A 241 -4.06 27.94 -4.64
C LEU A 241 -4.74 26.67 -4.10
N GLU A 242 -4.84 25.62 -4.90
CA GLU A 242 -5.32 24.31 -4.47
C GLU A 242 -4.39 23.69 -3.41
N GLN A 243 -3.07 23.70 -3.66
CA GLN A 243 -2.08 23.17 -2.73
C GLN A 243 -2.02 23.98 -1.41
N GLU A 244 -2.08 25.30 -1.48
CA GLU A 244 -2.12 26.18 -0.29
C GLU A 244 -3.40 25.92 0.53
N PHE A 245 -4.55 25.87 -0.15
CA PHE A 245 -5.82 25.56 0.50
C PHE A 245 -5.78 24.18 1.15
N GLU A 246 -5.25 23.15 0.46
CA GLU A 246 -5.13 21.80 1.02
C GLU A 246 -4.22 21.78 2.25
N ALA A 247 -3.06 22.43 2.18
CA ALA A 247 -2.10 22.50 3.28
C ALA A 247 -2.73 23.18 4.52
N ASP A 248 -3.39 24.30 4.32
CA ASP A 248 -4.08 25.05 5.39
C ASP A 248 -5.23 24.23 5.98
N TYR A 249 -6.05 23.64 5.11
CA TYR A 249 -7.17 22.82 5.52
C TYR A 249 -6.73 21.61 6.37
N LEU A 250 -5.73 20.87 5.89
CA LEU A 250 -5.21 19.70 6.60
C LEU A 250 -4.47 20.07 7.89
N THR A 251 -3.84 21.25 7.94
CA THR A 251 -3.16 21.75 9.14
C THR A 251 -4.16 22.20 10.21
N ALA A 252 -5.25 22.84 9.81
CA ALA A 252 -6.31 23.30 10.73
C ALA A 252 -7.22 22.15 11.23
N LEU A 253 -7.30 21.03 10.49
CA LEU A 253 -8.25 19.94 10.78
C LEU A 253 -8.09 19.35 12.19
N PRO A 254 -6.88 19.07 12.71
CA PRO A 254 -6.68 18.52 14.05
C PRO A 254 -7.21 19.43 15.17
N GLU A 255 -7.03 20.73 15.04
CA GLU A 255 -7.55 21.71 16.03
C GLU A 255 -9.07 21.85 15.91
N ARG A 256 -9.58 21.97 14.70
CA ARG A 256 -11.02 22.10 14.43
C ARG A 256 -11.81 20.89 14.94
N TRP A 257 -11.19 19.70 14.95
CA TRP A 257 -11.81 18.45 15.39
C TRP A 257 -11.34 17.96 16.75
N ASP A 258 -10.58 18.74 17.50
CA ASP A 258 -10.06 18.38 18.83
C ASP A 258 -9.39 16.99 18.83
N ILE A 259 -8.54 16.72 17.83
CA ILE A 259 -7.89 15.42 17.68
C ILE A 259 -6.84 15.21 18.78
N GLU A 260 -7.10 14.25 19.65
CA GLU A 260 -6.18 13.83 20.71
C GLU A 260 -5.69 12.39 20.48
N VAL A 261 -4.37 12.19 20.47
CA VAL A 261 -3.76 10.85 20.46
C VAL A 261 -3.45 10.44 21.90
N LYS A 262 -3.94 9.26 22.31
CA LYS A 262 -3.75 8.76 23.67
C LYS A 262 -2.42 8.01 23.82
N SER A 263 -1.86 7.99 25.01
CA SER A 263 -0.63 7.24 25.30
C SER A 263 -0.74 5.73 25.04
N SER A 264 -1.96 5.17 25.12
CA SER A 264 -2.27 3.79 24.72
C SER A 264 -2.04 3.49 23.23
N ALA A 265 -1.88 4.49 22.38
CA ALA A 265 -1.67 4.31 20.94
C ALA A 265 -0.37 3.56 20.65
N ILE A 266 0.72 3.91 21.32
CA ILE A 266 2.05 3.37 21.03
C ILE A 266 2.10 1.84 21.24
N PRO A 267 1.78 1.29 22.41
CA PRO A 267 1.79 -0.17 22.59
C PRO A 267 0.75 -0.85 21.68
N ALA A 268 -0.39 -0.22 21.45
CA ALA A 268 -1.44 -0.76 20.59
C ALA A 268 -0.99 -0.90 19.14
N ILE A 269 -0.29 0.09 18.58
CA ILE A 269 0.22 0.01 17.19
C ILE A 269 1.25 -1.11 17.05
N ARG A 270 2.13 -1.28 18.04
CA ARG A 270 3.09 -2.39 18.05
C ARG A 270 2.37 -3.75 18.10
N GLU A 271 1.29 -3.85 18.88
CA GLU A 271 0.45 -5.05 18.91
C GLU A 271 -0.21 -5.31 17.53
N VAL A 272 -0.81 -4.29 16.91
CA VAL A 272 -1.42 -4.41 15.57
C VAL A 272 -0.42 -4.89 14.52
N ALA A 273 0.80 -4.37 14.55
CA ALA A 273 1.84 -4.74 13.59
C ALA A 273 2.27 -6.22 13.74
N ASN A 274 2.24 -6.75 14.97
CA ASN A 274 2.62 -8.12 15.30
C ASN A 274 1.45 -9.11 15.14
N ASP A 275 0.24 -8.73 15.54
CA ASP A 275 -0.96 -9.57 15.46
C ASP A 275 -2.20 -8.75 15.01
N PRO A 276 -2.31 -8.51 13.71
CA PRO A 276 -3.42 -7.72 13.16
C PRO A 276 -4.78 -8.43 13.32
N VAL A 277 -4.81 -9.75 13.38
CA VAL A 277 -6.06 -10.52 13.52
C VAL A 277 -6.69 -10.29 14.89
N ARG A 278 -5.88 -10.37 15.94
CA ARG A 278 -6.33 -10.10 17.33
C ARG A 278 -6.73 -8.63 17.49
N ALA A 279 -5.96 -7.73 16.89
CA ALA A 279 -6.19 -6.29 16.96
C ALA A 279 -7.56 -5.86 16.40
N LYS A 280 -8.08 -6.54 15.37
CA LYS A 280 -9.40 -6.25 14.78
C LYS A 280 -10.56 -6.33 15.78
N ARG A 281 -10.43 -7.08 16.85
CA ARG A 281 -11.44 -7.24 17.89
C ARG A 281 -11.23 -6.31 19.09
N SER A 282 -10.15 -5.55 19.09
CA SER A 282 -9.79 -4.69 20.22
C SER A 282 -10.69 -3.45 20.27
N ARG A 283 -11.21 -3.17 21.47
CA ARG A 283 -12.01 -1.96 21.76
C ARG A 283 -11.19 -0.84 22.39
N THR A 284 -9.88 -1.03 22.56
CA THR A 284 -8.99 -0.04 23.16
C THR A 284 -8.99 1.23 22.32
N VAL A 285 -9.24 2.36 22.96
CA VAL A 285 -9.25 3.68 22.33
C VAL A 285 -7.81 4.21 22.27
N VAL A 286 -7.34 4.55 21.08
CA VAL A 286 -6.01 5.09 20.80
C VAL A 286 -6.02 6.58 20.47
N GLY A 287 -7.19 7.14 20.24
CA GLY A 287 -7.39 8.57 20.07
C GLY A 287 -8.87 8.94 20.14
N THR A 288 -9.10 10.24 20.31
CA THR A 288 -10.45 10.83 20.36
C THR A 288 -10.53 12.05 19.45
N TYR A 289 -11.73 12.43 19.05
CA TYR A 289 -12.02 13.63 18.30
C TYR A 289 -13.42 14.15 18.65
N ARG A 290 -13.76 15.37 18.19
CA ARG A 290 -15.02 16.05 18.51
C ARG A 290 -16.23 15.14 18.41
N ASP A 291 -17.32 15.51 19.08
CA ASP A 291 -18.62 14.82 19.11
C ASP A 291 -18.57 13.40 19.67
N GLY A 292 -17.63 13.14 20.58
CA GLY A 292 -17.46 11.85 21.23
C GLY A 292 -16.85 10.77 20.33
N GLY A 293 -16.24 11.19 19.21
CA GLY A 293 -15.55 10.31 18.30
C GLY A 293 -14.41 9.55 18.98
N ARG A 294 -14.29 8.26 18.68
CA ARG A 294 -13.30 7.36 19.28
C ARG A 294 -12.62 6.57 18.17
N PHE A 295 -11.32 6.73 18.08
CA PHE A 295 -10.48 5.92 17.20
C PHE A 295 -9.87 4.77 18.00
N ARG A 296 -10.11 3.55 17.56
CA ARG A 296 -9.77 2.33 18.28
C ARG A 296 -8.63 1.59 17.61
N VAL A 297 -8.05 0.62 18.33
CA VAL A 297 -7.07 -0.32 17.78
C VAL A 297 -7.65 -1.08 16.58
N SER A 298 -8.94 -1.44 16.61
CA SER A 298 -9.63 -2.06 15.46
C SER A 298 -9.61 -1.18 14.20
N ASP A 299 -9.76 0.13 14.36
CA ASP A 299 -9.73 1.08 13.24
C ASP A 299 -8.32 1.17 12.66
N VAL A 300 -7.31 1.24 13.52
CA VAL A 300 -5.91 1.15 13.08
C VAL A 300 -5.64 -0.14 12.33
N ALA A 301 -6.07 -1.28 12.88
CA ALA A 301 -5.89 -2.59 12.25
C ALA A 301 -6.51 -2.63 10.85
N ARG A 302 -7.69 -2.01 10.68
CA ARG A 302 -8.36 -1.89 9.38
C ARG A 302 -7.54 -1.06 8.39
N TRP A 303 -7.03 0.11 8.79
CA TRP A 303 -6.19 0.94 7.93
C TRP A 303 -4.86 0.25 7.57
N MET A 304 -4.26 -0.48 8.52
CA MET A 304 -3.00 -1.20 8.29
C MET A 304 -3.17 -2.49 7.48
N GLN A 305 -4.38 -3.00 7.35
CA GLN A 305 -4.65 -4.28 6.69
C GLN A 305 -4.22 -4.30 5.22
N GLY A 306 -4.41 -3.20 4.49
CA GLY A 306 -3.97 -3.06 3.11
C GLY A 306 -2.47 -2.80 2.94
N MET A 307 -1.72 -2.58 4.06
CA MET A 307 -0.29 -2.28 3.98
C MET A 307 0.54 -3.55 3.77
N PRO A 308 1.59 -3.49 2.92
CA PRO A 308 2.55 -4.59 2.78
C PRO A 308 3.22 -4.96 4.12
N ILE A 309 3.48 -6.25 4.34
CA ILE A 309 4.09 -6.77 5.58
C ILE A 309 5.38 -6.02 5.97
N PRO A 310 6.34 -5.72 5.04
CA PRO A 310 7.56 -5.00 5.41
C PRO A 310 7.28 -3.58 5.96
N ILE A 311 6.22 -2.91 5.49
CA ILE A 311 5.84 -1.59 6.00
C ILE A 311 5.29 -1.72 7.42
N ARG A 312 4.42 -2.71 7.67
CA ARG A 312 3.89 -2.98 9.02
C ARG A 312 4.99 -3.29 10.03
N GLN A 313 5.98 -4.09 9.65
CA GLN A 313 7.12 -4.43 10.51
C GLN A 313 7.98 -3.20 10.84
N ARG A 314 8.22 -2.32 9.87
CA ARG A 314 8.92 -1.04 10.11
C ARG A 314 8.17 -0.14 11.08
N LEU A 315 6.84 -0.12 11.02
CA LEU A 315 6.01 0.63 11.96
C LEU A 315 6.11 0.08 13.38
N ALA A 316 6.19 -1.23 13.56
CA ALA A 316 6.39 -1.83 14.89
C ALA A 316 7.70 -1.38 15.55
N ALA A 317 8.75 -1.16 14.76
CA ALA A 317 10.06 -0.73 15.22
C ALA A 317 10.25 0.80 15.22
N ALA A 318 9.25 1.57 14.79
CA ALA A 318 9.35 3.02 14.67
C ALA A 318 9.46 3.71 16.04
N PRO A 319 10.13 4.87 16.14
CA PRO A 319 10.13 5.70 17.34
C PRO A 319 8.71 6.13 17.75
N ASP A 320 8.49 6.32 19.04
CA ASP A 320 7.18 6.69 19.61
C ASP A 320 6.60 7.97 18.98
N SER A 321 7.45 8.94 18.66
CA SER A 321 7.06 10.17 17.99
C SER A 321 6.47 9.91 16.59
N GLN A 322 7.08 9.02 15.81
CA GLN A 322 6.58 8.65 14.48
C GLN A 322 5.26 7.88 14.57
N ILE A 323 5.12 6.97 15.55
CA ILE A 323 3.86 6.27 15.81
C ILE A 323 2.76 7.28 16.15
N THR A 324 3.04 8.26 17.00
CA THR A 324 2.08 9.31 17.38
C THR A 324 1.64 10.13 16.17
N VAL A 325 2.57 10.54 15.31
CA VAL A 325 2.27 11.26 14.07
C VAL A 325 1.40 10.40 13.14
N MET A 326 1.73 9.13 12.97
CA MET A 326 0.94 8.21 12.14
C MET A 326 -0.49 8.07 12.66
N VAL A 327 -0.68 7.84 13.96
CA VAL A 327 -2.03 7.72 14.56
C VAL A 327 -2.83 9.01 14.37
N ARG A 328 -2.21 10.16 14.57
CA ARG A 328 -2.86 11.45 14.30
C ARG A 328 -3.29 11.59 12.85
N THR A 329 -2.44 11.16 11.91
CA THR A 329 -2.78 11.15 10.47
C THR A 329 -3.95 10.22 10.17
N LEU A 330 -3.99 9.03 10.76
CA LEU A 330 -5.12 8.10 10.57
C LEU A 330 -6.42 8.68 11.13
N ILE A 331 -6.38 9.34 12.30
CA ILE A 331 -7.56 10.00 12.87
C ILE A 331 -7.99 11.17 11.97
N ARG A 332 -7.06 11.96 11.48
CA ARG A 332 -7.34 13.04 10.53
C ARG A 332 -8.03 12.51 9.26
N ASN A 333 -7.54 11.41 8.69
CA ASN A 333 -8.18 10.79 7.53
C ASN A 333 -9.60 10.30 7.87
N GLN A 334 -9.80 9.73 9.06
CA GLN A 334 -11.13 9.31 9.52
C GLN A 334 -12.10 10.49 9.66
N VAL A 335 -11.62 11.60 10.19
CA VAL A 335 -12.40 12.84 10.33
C VAL A 335 -12.75 13.42 8.95
N LEU A 336 -11.80 13.46 8.01
CA LEU A 336 -12.03 13.89 6.63
C LEU A 336 -13.15 13.08 5.96
N LEU A 337 -13.14 11.75 6.15
CA LEU A 337 -14.19 10.89 5.63
C LEU A 337 -15.54 11.10 6.34
N THR A 338 -15.52 11.54 7.60
CA THR A 338 -16.73 11.94 8.31
C THR A 338 -17.31 13.22 7.71
N GLU A 339 -16.48 14.24 7.48
CA GLU A 339 -16.91 15.47 6.80
C GLU A 339 -17.43 15.20 5.38
N ALA A 340 -16.76 14.33 4.63
CA ALA A 340 -17.21 13.92 3.29
C ALA A 340 -18.61 13.28 3.33
N LYS A 341 -18.84 12.40 4.29
CA LYS A 341 -20.14 11.77 4.52
C LYS A 341 -21.21 12.79 4.90
N ASP A 342 -20.91 13.73 5.79
CA ASP A 342 -21.83 14.77 6.24
C ASP A 342 -22.15 15.74 5.09
N ALA A 343 -21.22 15.92 4.16
CA ALA A 343 -21.42 16.65 2.91
C ALA A 343 -22.16 15.85 1.81
N GLY A 344 -22.55 14.59 2.09
CA GLY A 344 -23.24 13.73 1.14
C GLY A 344 -22.38 13.20 0.00
N VAL A 345 -21.04 13.20 0.19
CA VAL A 345 -20.11 12.66 -0.83
C VAL A 345 -20.09 11.14 -0.75
N GLU A 346 -20.50 10.50 -1.83
CA GLU A 346 -20.52 9.05 -1.99
C GLU A 346 -19.66 8.61 -3.18
N ILE A 347 -19.26 7.35 -3.19
CA ILE A 347 -18.56 6.76 -4.34
C ILE A 347 -19.49 6.70 -5.55
N SER A 348 -18.99 7.06 -6.74
CA SER A 348 -19.79 7.01 -7.96
C SER A 348 -19.99 5.58 -8.47
N ALA A 349 -21.08 5.34 -9.21
CA ALA A 349 -21.32 4.07 -9.86
C ALA A 349 -20.18 3.67 -10.81
N ALA A 350 -19.64 4.64 -11.56
CA ALA A 350 -18.50 4.42 -12.46
C ALA A 350 -17.23 3.99 -11.72
N ALA A 351 -16.95 4.58 -10.54
CA ALA A 351 -15.83 4.17 -9.71
C ALA A 351 -16.03 2.75 -9.16
N VAL A 352 -17.26 2.40 -8.72
CA VAL A 352 -17.59 1.02 -8.29
C VAL A 352 -17.38 0.03 -9.43
N ASP A 353 -17.76 0.38 -10.67
CA ASP A 353 -17.56 -0.48 -11.84
C ASP A 353 -16.05 -0.68 -12.14
N SER A 354 -15.26 0.38 -12.05
CA SER A 354 -13.79 0.30 -12.19
C SER A 354 -13.16 -0.60 -11.12
N LEU A 355 -13.57 -0.45 -9.86
CA LEU A 355 -13.10 -1.30 -8.75
C LEU A 355 -13.57 -2.76 -8.91
N ARG A 356 -14.74 -2.99 -9.46
CA ARG A 356 -15.24 -4.34 -9.80
C ARG A 356 -14.36 -5.02 -10.84
N ASP A 357 -13.96 -4.30 -11.88
CA ASP A 357 -13.07 -4.82 -12.92
C ASP A 357 -11.67 -5.13 -12.37
N GLN A 358 -11.17 -4.31 -11.46
CA GLN A 358 -9.90 -4.57 -10.77
C GLN A 358 -10.00 -5.83 -9.89
N LEU A 359 -11.03 -5.92 -9.06
CA LEU A 359 -11.28 -7.10 -8.22
C LEU A 359 -11.45 -8.35 -9.06
N ALA A 360 -12.19 -8.30 -10.17
CA ALA A 360 -12.37 -9.42 -11.07
C ALA A 360 -11.04 -9.95 -11.63
N ARG A 361 -10.12 -9.05 -12.00
CA ARG A 361 -8.76 -9.45 -12.45
C ARG A 361 -7.96 -10.11 -11.32
N GLU A 362 -8.00 -9.56 -10.11
CA GLU A 362 -7.31 -10.13 -8.94
C GLU A 362 -7.83 -11.53 -8.61
N LEU A 363 -9.16 -11.71 -8.60
CA LEU A 363 -9.79 -12.98 -8.33
C LEU A 363 -9.53 -14.02 -9.43
N ALA A 364 -9.50 -13.59 -10.70
CA ALA A 364 -9.14 -14.46 -11.81
C ALA A 364 -7.70 -14.96 -11.70
N LEU A 365 -6.75 -14.11 -11.33
CA LEU A 365 -5.35 -14.50 -11.07
C LEU A 365 -5.25 -15.48 -9.91
N LEU A 366 -5.93 -15.20 -8.79
CA LEU A 366 -5.97 -16.11 -7.65
C LEU A 366 -6.59 -17.46 -8.01
N GLY A 367 -7.71 -17.44 -8.72
CA GLY A 367 -8.35 -18.67 -9.24
C GLY A 367 -7.41 -19.47 -10.14
N ALA A 368 -6.70 -18.79 -11.03
CA ALA A 368 -5.75 -19.42 -11.94
C ALA A 368 -4.60 -20.14 -11.21
N VAL A 369 -3.97 -19.50 -10.21
CA VAL A 369 -2.89 -20.15 -9.45
C VAL A 369 -3.38 -21.33 -8.60
N MET A 370 -4.65 -21.34 -8.23
CA MET A 370 -5.29 -22.46 -7.54
C MET A 370 -5.81 -23.54 -8.50
N GLY A 371 -5.71 -23.35 -9.82
CA GLY A 371 -6.26 -24.25 -10.83
C GLY A 371 -7.79 -24.22 -10.93
N LEU A 372 -8.39 -23.10 -10.55
CA LEU A 372 -9.82 -22.79 -10.67
C LEU A 372 -10.06 -21.86 -11.88
N HIS A 373 -9.59 -22.28 -13.05
CA HIS A 373 -9.81 -21.58 -14.31
C HIS A 373 -11.28 -21.67 -14.74
N ARG A 374 -11.71 -20.74 -15.61
CA ARG A 374 -13.07 -20.66 -16.13
C ARG A 374 -13.61 -22.02 -16.63
N ASP A 375 -12.78 -22.77 -17.38
CA ASP A 375 -13.17 -24.08 -17.90
C ASP A 375 -13.33 -25.11 -16.80
N THR A 376 -12.42 -25.11 -15.80
CA THR A 376 -12.54 -25.98 -14.62
C THR A 376 -13.82 -25.67 -13.85
N LEU A 377 -14.13 -24.39 -13.62
CA LEU A 377 -15.35 -23.99 -12.93
C LEU A 377 -16.62 -24.40 -13.70
N ALA A 378 -16.61 -24.27 -15.04
CA ALA A 378 -17.71 -24.70 -15.89
C ALA A 378 -17.94 -26.23 -15.83
N LEU A 379 -16.87 -26.99 -15.71
CA LEU A 379 -16.95 -28.46 -15.51
C LEU A 379 -17.46 -28.80 -14.11
N LEU A 380 -16.94 -28.11 -13.06
CA LEU A 380 -17.36 -28.32 -11.67
C LEU A 380 -18.83 -27.97 -11.44
N ALA A 381 -19.31 -26.91 -12.08
CA ALA A 381 -20.72 -26.49 -11.98
C ALA A 381 -21.72 -27.57 -12.39
N ARG A 382 -21.30 -28.55 -13.21
CA ARG A 382 -22.09 -29.68 -13.68
C ARG A 382 -21.99 -30.93 -12.77
N GLN A 383 -21.08 -30.89 -11.78
CA GLN A 383 -20.84 -32.02 -10.88
C GLN A 383 -21.78 -31.99 -9.67
N PRO A 384 -22.04 -33.14 -9.07
CA PRO A 384 -22.74 -33.23 -7.78
C PRO A 384 -22.01 -32.39 -6.70
N GLU A 385 -22.75 -31.95 -5.70
CA GLU A 385 -22.23 -31.15 -4.60
C GLU A 385 -21.01 -31.77 -3.92
N ALA A 386 -21.05 -33.07 -3.60
CA ALA A 386 -19.94 -33.76 -2.96
C ALA A 386 -18.65 -33.70 -3.81
N ALA A 387 -18.76 -33.80 -5.14
CA ALA A 387 -17.61 -33.67 -6.03
C ALA A 387 -17.05 -32.26 -6.06
N ARG A 388 -17.92 -31.23 -6.01
CA ARG A 388 -17.52 -29.82 -5.90
C ARG A 388 -16.81 -29.55 -4.58
N GLN A 389 -17.34 -30.09 -3.47
CA GLN A 389 -16.70 -29.97 -2.14
C GLN A 389 -15.32 -30.65 -2.15
N GLY A 390 -15.21 -31.86 -2.69
CA GLY A 390 -13.92 -32.54 -2.85
C GLY A 390 -12.92 -31.75 -3.70
N ALA A 391 -13.38 -31.12 -4.78
CA ALA A 391 -12.53 -30.26 -5.62
C ALA A 391 -11.99 -29.05 -4.88
N VAL A 392 -12.79 -28.34 -4.07
CA VAL A 392 -12.32 -27.24 -3.21
C VAL A 392 -11.18 -27.71 -2.34
N GLN A 393 -11.36 -28.81 -1.62
CA GLN A 393 -10.37 -29.34 -0.68
C GLN A 393 -9.05 -29.72 -1.38
N VAL A 394 -9.13 -30.40 -2.49
CA VAL A 394 -7.96 -30.81 -3.28
C VAL A 394 -7.21 -29.58 -3.81
N LYS A 395 -7.91 -28.65 -4.45
CA LYS A 395 -7.29 -27.46 -5.06
C LYS A 395 -6.57 -26.58 -4.04
N VAL A 396 -7.16 -26.38 -2.87
CA VAL A 396 -6.54 -25.59 -1.80
C VAL A 396 -5.29 -26.27 -1.26
N ILE A 397 -5.36 -27.58 -0.97
CA ILE A 397 -4.23 -28.34 -0.44
C ILE A 397 -3.08 -28.42 -1.47
N ASP A 398 -3.39 -28.68 -2.73
CA ASP A 398 -2.38 -28.74 -3.81
C ASP A 398 -1.67 -27.38 -3.97
N TYR A 399 -2.42 -26.28 -3.86
CA TYR A 399 -1.83 -24.95 -3.92
C TYR A 399 -0.90 -24.69 -2.73
N LEU A 400 -1.32 -25.00 -1.50
CA LEU A 400 -0.48 -24.85 -0.31
C LEU A 400 0.78 -25.72 -0.36
N LEU A 401 0.68 -26.95 -0.85
CA LEU A 401 1.83 -27.83 -1.07
C LEU A 401 2.79 -27.25 -2.11
N ALA A 402 2.27 -26.69 -3.19
CA ALA A 402 3.09 -26.06 -4.22
C ALA A 402 3.78 -24.80 -3.70
N LEU A 403 3.12 -24.01 -2.85
CA LEU A 403 3.71 -22.86 -2.16
C LEU A 403 4.84 -23.29 -1.21
N SER A 404 4.62 -24.32 -0.38
CA SER A 404 5.63 -24.80 0.56
C SER A 404 6.90 -25.33 -0.11
N GLN A 405 6.80 -25.73 -1.38
CA GLN A 405 7.90 -26.23 -2.21
C GLN A 405 8.47 -25.17 -3.17
N ASN A 406 8.13 -23.91 -3.00
CA ASN A 406 8.53 -22.80 -3.89
C ASN A 406 8.19 -23.00 -5.39
N LYS A 407 7.23 -23.89 -5.69
CA LYS A 407 6.79 -24.20 -7.06
C LYS A 407 5.79 -23.19 -7.62
N ARG A 408 5.18 -22.37 -6.75
CA ARG A 408 4.24 -21.31 -7.11
C ARG A 408 4.50 -20.06 -6.29
N ARG A 409 4.16 -18.90 -6.84
CA ARG A 409 4.16 -17.65 -6.08
C ARG A 409 2.89 -17.55 -5.24
N MET A 410 3.05 -17.01 -4.04
CA MET A 410 1.93 -16.74 -3.14
C MET A 410 1.08 -15.59 -3.67
N GLN A 411 -0.20 -15.86 -3.89
CA GLN A 411 -1.21 -14.86 -4.21
C GLN A 411 -2.23 -14.87 -3.10
N LEU A 412 -2.31 -13.81 -2.32
CA LEU A 412 -3.25 -13.74 -1.20
C LEU A 412 -4.68 -13.45 -1.69
N VAL A 413 -5.67 -13.95 -0.96
CA VAL A 413 -7.03 -13.41 -1.05
C VAL A 413 -6.96 -11.94 -0.63
N PRO A 414 -7.59 -11.00 -1.37
CA PRO A 414 -7.62 -9.61 -0.96
C PRO A 414 -8.08 -9.48 0.50
N PRO A 415 -7.34 -8.77 1.37
CA PRO A 415 -7.54 -8.87 2.83
C PRO A 415 -8.95 -8.51 3.29
N PHE A 416 -9.57 -7.50 2.69
CA PHE A 416 -10.93 -7.11 3.04
C PHE A 416 -11.98 -8.11 2.51
N LEU A 417 -11.71 -8.75 1.37
CA LEU A 417 -12.55 -9.86 0.88
C LEU A 417 -12.43 -11.08 1.78
N ALA A 418 -11.22 -11.40 2.27
CA ALA A 418 -11.04 -12.49 3.22
C ALA A 418 -11.86 -12.27 4.49
N ASP A 419 -11.88 -11.04 5.03
CA ASP A 419 -12.70 -10.68 6.18
C ASP A 419 -14.20 -10.81 5.88
N GLU A 420 -14.62 -10.36 4.70
CA GLU A 420 -16.02 -10.48 4.26
C GLU A 420 -16.43 -11.95 4.14
N LEU A 421 -15.60 -12.79 3.55
CA LEU A 421 -15.86 -14.23 3.48
C LEU A 421 -15.92 -14.88 4.86
N ARG A 422 -15.01 -14.52 5.76
CA ARG A 422 -15.04 -14.98 7.16
C ARG A 422 -16.27 -14.49 7.93
N SER A 423 -16.89 -13.41 7.51
CA SER A 423 -18.15 -12.93 8.11
C SER A 423 -19.39 -13.69 7.62
N ARG A 424 -19.33 -14.21 6.38
CA ARG A 424 -20.42 -14.97 5.74
C ARG A 424 -20.47 -16.43 6.14
N PHE A 425 -19.32 -17.01 6.50
CA PHE A 425 -19.16 -18.43 6.77
C PHE A 425 -18.64 -18.70 8.18
N GLU A 426 -19.00 -19.83 8.73
CA GLU A 426 -18.40 -20.31 9.98
C GLU A 426 -16.95 -20.71 9.77
N TRP A 427 -16.10 -20.34 10.69
CA TRP A 427 -14.71 -20.75 10.70
C TRP A 427 -14.15 -20.82 12.12
N GLU A 428 -13.19 -21.70 12.33
CA GLU A 428 -12.54 -21.91 13.62
C GLU A 428 -11.06 -22.25 13.43
N LEU A 429 -10.21 -21.69 14.27
CA LEU A 429 -8.85 -22.15 14.50
C LEU A 429 -8.82 -22.90 15.85
N VAL A 430 -8.42 -24.18 15.83
CA VAL A 430 -8.46 -25.06 17.01
C VAL A 430 -7.11 -25.00 17.74
N PRO A 431 -6.99 -24.35 18.92
CA PRO A 431 -5.71 -24.16 19.58
C PRO A 431 -4.98 -25.46 19.95
N ALA A 432 -5.72 -26.49 20.34
CA ALA A 432 -5.14 -27.82 20.61
C ALA A 432 -4.58 -28.49 19.35
N GLY A 433 -5.19 -28.23 18.20
CA GLY A 433 -4.69 -28.69 16.90
C GLY A 433 -3.37 -28.03 16.52
N VAL A 434 -3.20 -26.74 16.82
CA VAL A 434 -1.97 -25.98 16.54
C VAL A 434 -0.76 -26.61 17.26
N GLU A 435 -0.89 -26.94 18.54
CA GLU A 435 0.19 -27.57 19.31
C GLU A 435 0.56 -28.97 18.76
N ARG A 436 -0.44 -29.73 18.32
CA ARG A 436 -0.21 -31.03 17.69
C ARG A 436 0.47 -30.93 16.34
N VAL A 437 0.09 -29.95 15.52
CA VAL A 437 0.78 -29.70 14.25
C VAL A 437 2.27 -29.43 14.51
N LEU A 438 2.60 -28.64 15.52
CA LEU A 438 3.99 -28.35 15.87
C LEU A 438 4.75 -29.62 16.27
N ALA A 439 4.18 -30.43 17.15
CA ALA A 439 4.79 -31.69 17.55
C ALA A 439 5.00 -32.60 16.35
N ARG A 440 3.96 -32.81 15.55
CA ARG A 440 3.99 -33.67 14.39
C ARG A 440 4.92 -33.21 13.27
N ALA A 441 4.97 -31.93 13.01
CA ALA A 441 5.87 -31.35 12.01
C ALA A 441 7.35 -31.53 12.41
N ARG A 442 7.69 -31.41 13.69
CA ARG A 442 9.03 -31.69 14.21
C ARG A 442 9.42 -33.14 14.03
N GLU A 443 8.53 -34.09 14.33
CA GLU A 443 8.74 -35.52 14.10
C GLU A 443 9.01 -35.83 12.61
N ILE A 444 8.16 -35.32 11.70
CA ILE A 444 8.31 -35.54 10.26
C ILE A 444 9.64 -34.91 9.78
N ARG A 445 10.00 -33.70 10.23
CA ARG A 445 11.25 -33.07 9.82
C ARG A 445 12.48 -33.82 10.30
N ALA A 446 12.49 -34.31 11.54
CA ALA A 446 13.55 -35.14 12.08
C ALA A 446 13.69 -36.47 11.29
N ALA A 447 12.59 -37.09 10.91
CA ALA A 447 12.61 -38.27 10.05
C ALA A 447 13.17 -38.00 8.66
N ILE A 448 12.85 -36.86 8.05
CA ILE A 448 13.42 -36.45 6.75
C ILE A 448 14.92 -36.20 6.87
N GLU A 449 15.38 -35.51 7.92
CA GLU A 449 16.79 -35.23 8.16
C GLU A 449 17.60 -36.51 8.40
N SER A 450 17.06 -37.51 9.14
CA SER A 450 17.73 -38.79 9.40
C SER A 450 17.90 -39.65 8.16
N THR A 451 17.05 -39.46 7.12
CA THR A 451 17.12 -40.22 5.86
C THR A 451 17.94 -39.51 4.78
N ARG A 452 18.41 -38.30 5.04
CA ARG A 452 19.23 -37.51 4.10
C ARG A 452 20.65 -38.09 4.05
N PRO A 453 21.18 -38.43 2.85
CA PRO A 453 22.57 -38.86 2.75
C PRO A 453 23.51 -37.76 3.26
N PRO A 454 24.64 -38.13 3.91
CA PRO A 454 25.63 -37.16 4.36
C PRO A 454 26.09 -36.30 3.19
N ALA A 455 26.19 -34.97 3.43
CA ALA A 455 26.69 -34.04 2.43
C ALA A 455 28.06 -34.50 1.92
N PRO A 456 28.35 -34.46 0.60
CA PRO A 456 29.67 -34.79 0.09
C PRO A 456 30.72 -33.94 0.81
N ALA A 457 31.76 -34.57 1.33
CA ALA A 457 32.84 -33.91 2.02
C ALA A 457 33.40 -32.81 1.14
N GLN A 458 33.44 -31.60 1.65
CA GLN A 458 34.08 -30.50 0.96
C GLN A 458 35.56 -30.90 0.67
N PRO A 459 36.07 -30.70 -0.54
CA PRO A 459 37.49 -30.97 -0.80
C PRO A 459 38.32 -30.12 0.17
N VAL A 460 39.10 -30.81 0.98
CA VAL A 460 40.05 -30.19 1.88
C VAL A 460 41.11 -29.50 0.98
N THR A 461 41.08 -28.20 0.91
CA THR A 461 42.17 -27.42 0.31
C THR A 461 43.42 -27.72 1.11
N PRO A 462 44.47 -28.24 0.51
CA PRO A 462 45.75 -28.44 1.22
C PRO A 462 46.25 -27.10 1.72
N PRO A 463 46.92 -27.06 2.90
CA PRO A 463 47.50 -25.81 3.40
C PRO A 463 48.53 -25.31 2.38
N ASP A 464 48.38 -24.05 2.06
CA ASP A 464 49.32 -23.30 1.20
C ASP A 464 50.72 -23.43 1.81
N SER A 465 51.61 -24.21 1.14
CA SER A 465 53.00 -24.33 1.53
C SER A 465 53.66 -23.01 1.21
N GLY A 466 53.81 -22.18 2.24
CA GLY A 466 54.58 -20.95 2.16
C GLY A 466 55.95 -21.18 1.49
N ALA A 467 56.11 -20.59 0.35
CA ALA A 467 57.43 -20.40 -0.23
C ALA A 467 58.11 -19.23 0.49
N GLU A 468 59.02 -19.57 1.42
CA GLU A 468 60.11 -18.72 1.77
C GLU A 468 60.89 -18.41 0.48
N SER A 469 60.99 -17.15 0.09
CA SER A 469 62.04 -16.67 -0.78
C SER A 469 62.89 -15.68 -0.04
N ASP A 470 64.04 -16.19 0.40
CA ASP A 470 65.19 -15.42 0.84
C ASP A 470 65.65 -14.45 -0.25
N ALA A 471 66.07 -13.31 0.23
CA ALA A 471 67.15 -12.42 -0.06
C ALA A 471 67.75 -12.37 -1.49
N SER A 472 67.74 -11.24 -2.07
CA SER A 472 68.96 -10.42 -2.35
C SER A 472 68.58 -9.05 -2.90
#